data_6dd0e34f8979e446d124ad0a05cdab4c
#
_entry.id   6dd0e34f8979e446d124ad0a05cdab4c
#
_cell.length_a   1.000
_cell.length_b   1.000
_cell.length_c   1.000
_cell.angle_alpha   90.00
_cell.angle_beta   90.00
_cell.angle_gamma   90.00
#
_symmetry.space_group_name_H-M   'P 1'
#
loop_
_entity.id
_entity.type
_entity.pdbx_description
1 polymer ?
#
loop_
_entity_poly.entity_id
_entity_poly.type
_entity_poly.pdbx_seq_one_letter_code
_entity_poly.pdbx_strand_id
1 'polypeptide(L)'
;FNESRLYSVGRESPVHKAIYTLLMARGARDWRTGEPFTEHTFFEMKTGFHTIFPGAWCEENGVERVLEESVLNLTPMARRTEVVRAGTSPARYLARLMGKSLMDQTQFNKVLATHLLDPELLQAGEPFKFFADRRERFVKMVEEAMGKEVIHDVDESDLRGGFEGPDAFLK
;
A
#
# COMPACT_ATOMS: atom_id res chain seq x y z
N PHE A 1 4.46 14.22 -13.41
CA PHE A 1 4.09 12.84 -13.01
C PHE A 1 2.64 12.59 -13.41
N ASN A 2 2.39 11.48 -14.08
CA ASN A 2 1.06 11.03 -14.46
C ASN A 2 0.52 10.07 -13.41
N GLU A 3 -0.73 10.23 -13.04
CA GLU A 3 -1.41 9.38 -12.05
C GLU A 3 -1.42 7.91 -12.47
N SER A 4 -1.56 7.62 -13.76
CA SER A 4 -1.50 6.27 -14.33
C SER A 4 -0.24 5.49 -13.93
N ARG A 5 0.85 6.19 -13.63
CA ARG A 5 2.10 5.55 -13.19
C ARG A 5 2.01 4.87 -11.81
N LEU A 6 1.00 5.21 -11.00
CA LEU A 6 0.73 4.50 -9.74
C LEU A 6 0.23 3.06 -9.97
N TYR A 7 -0.25 2.78 -11.17
CA TYR A 7 -0.76 1.46 -11.56
C TYR A 7 0.24 0.66 -12.40
N SER A 8 1.41 1.24 -12.70
CA SER A 8 2.44 0.53 -13.46
C SER A 8 2.91 -0.71 -12.71
N VAL A 9 3.08 -1.80 -13.47
CA VAL A 9 3.53 -3.09 -12.94
C VAL A 9 5.07 -3.10 -12.78
N GLY A 10 5.55 -3.78 -11.77
CA GLY A 10 6.98 -3.99 -11.55
C GLY A 10 7.50 -3.33 -10.27
N ARG A 11 7.66 -4.16 -9.24
CA ARG A 11 8.13 -3.74 -7.90
C ARG A 11 9.49 -3.04 -7.88
N GLU A 12 10.29 -3.26 -8.91
CA GLU A 12 11.61 -2.67 -9.09
C GLU A 12 11.59 -1.39 -9.94
N SER A 13 10.43 -0.95 -10.39
CA SER A 13 10.32 0.26 -11.21
C SER A 13 10.78 1.52 -10.43
N PRO A 14 11.30 2.54 -11.12
CA PRO A 14 11.65 3.81 -10.48
C PRO A 14 10.51 4.45 -9.71
N VAL A 15 9.27 4.30 -10.20
CA VAL A 15 8.07 4.82 -9.53
C VAL A 15 7.84 4.12 -8.19
N HIS A 16 7.91 2.80 -8.15
CA HIS A 16 7.78 2.04 -6.92
C HIS A 16 8.84 2.46 -5.89
N LYS A 17 10.10 2.54 -6.32
CA LYS A 17 11.22 2.97 -5.45
C LYS A 17 11.01 4.39 -4.91
N ALA A 18 10.55 5.31 -5.73
CA ALA A 18 10.25 6.68 -5.31
C ALA A 18 9.13 6.70 -4.27
N ILE A 19 8.02 6.02 -4.51
CA ILE A 19 6.89 5.93 -3.55
C ILE A 19 7.34 5.31 -2.23
N TYR A 20 8.11 4.22 -2.25
CA TYR A 20 8.64 3.60 -1.04
C TYR A 20 9.52 4.55 -0.23
N THR A 21 10.41 5.27 -0.92
CA THR A 21 11.27 6.26 -0.28
C THR A 21 10.46 7.37 0.37
N LEU A 22 9.44 7.87 -0.32
CA LEU A 22 8.55 8.92 0.22
C LEU A 22 7.76 8.42 1.42
N LEU A 23 7.23 7.20 1.40
CA LEU A 23 6.51 6.63 2.54
C LEU A 23 7.42 6.52 3.78
N MET A 24 8.62 5.99 3.60
CA MET A 24 9.56 5.85 4.71
C MET A 24 10.06 7.21 5.22
N ALA A 25 10.36 8.15 4.33
CA ALA A 25 10.77 9.51 4.70
C ALA A 25 9.68 10.27 5.46
N ARG A 26 8.40 9.98 5.21
CA ARG A 26 7.25 10.54 5.92
C ARG A 26 6.95 9.84 7.25
N GLY A 27 7.76 8.90 7.64
CA GLY A 27 7.67 8.26 8.95
C GLY A 27 6.78 7.02 9.01
N ALA A 28 6.65 6.28 7.90
CA ALA A 28 6.02 4.97 7.94
C ALA A 28 6.66 4.08 9.01
N ARG A 29 5.84 3.37 9.78
CA ARG A 29 6.25 2.53 10.90
C ARG A 29 5.83 1.09 10.67
N ASP A 30 6.64 0.14 11.12
CA ASP A 30 6.30 -1.28 11.02
C ASP A 30 5.01 -1.60 11.77
N TRP A 31 4.11 -2.33 11.15
CA TRP A 31 2.76 -2.59 11.66
C TRP A 31 2.72 -3.38 12.97
N ARG A 32 3.70 -4.21 13.22
CA ARG A 32 3.77 -5.02 14.45
C ARG A 32 4.53 -4.34 15.58
N THR A 33 5.65 -3.71 15.26
CA THR A 33 6.54 -3.12 16.28
C THR A 33 6.28 -1.63 16.51
N GLY A 34 5.71 -0.93 15.54
CA GLY A 34 5.61 0.52 15.57
C GLY A 34 6.93 1.25 15.36
N GLU A 35 8.01 0.54 15.03
CA GLU A 35 9.33 1.14 14.78
C GLU A 35 9.36 1.83 13.41
N PRO A 36 9.95 3.03 13.30
CA PRO A 36 10.11 3.71 12.02
C PRO A 36 11.13 2.99 11.15
N PHE A 37 10.95 3.07 9.83
CA PHE A 37 11.91 2.59 8.85
C PHE A 37 12.98 3.65 8.62
N THR A 38 14.07 3.57 9.37
CA THR A 38 15.29 4.36 9.17
C THR A 38 16.29 3.57 8.33
N GLU A 39 17.38 4.21 7.90
CA GLU A 39 18.46 3.50 7.21
C GLU A 39 18.95 2.28 7.98
N HIS A 40 19.11 2.42 9.29
CA HIS A 40 19.56 1.32 10.17
C HIS A 40 18.49 0.24 10.34
N THR A 41 17.28 0.62 10.78
CA THR A 41 16.20 -0.34 11.06
C THR A 41 15.68 -1.04 9.82
N PHE A 42 15.74 -0.41 8.64
CA PHE A 42 15.36 -1.03 7.38
C PHE A 42 16.13 -2.33 7.13
N PHE A 43 17.44 -2.30 7.29
CA PHE A 43 18.29 -3.48 7.10
C PHE A 43 18.20 -4.45 8.27
N GLU A 44 18.19 -3.95 9.50
CA GLU A 44 18.10 -4.78 10.71
C GLU A 44 16.80 -5.61 10.75
N MET A 45 15.67 -5.00 10.41
CA MET A 45 14.38 -5.68 10.34
C MET A 45 14.17 -6.51 9.08
N LYS A 46 15.14 -6.54 8.17
CA LYS A 46 15.03 -7.20 6.86
C LYS A 46 13.74 -6.80 6.15
N THR A 47 13.55 -5.49 6.03
CA THR A 47 12.34 -4.89 5.47
C THR A 47 12.18 -5.21 3.99
N GLY A 48 10.98 -5.56 3.60
CA GLY A 48 10.57 -5.74 2.22
C GLY A 48 9.26 -5.02 1.94
N PHE A 49 8.83 -5.02 0.69
CA PHE A 49 7.56 -4.44 0.27
C PHE A 49 6.60 -5.56 -0.08
N HIS A 50 5.48 -5.60 0.61
CA HIS A 50 4.53 -6.69 0.58
C HIS A 50 3.13 -6.19 0.27
N THR A 51 2.30 -7.06 -0.31
CA THR A 51 0.92 -6.74 -0.63
C THR A 51 0.08 -6.52 0.63
N ILE A 52 -0.76 -5.49 0.59
CA ILE A 52 -1.74 -5.20 1.63
C ILE A 52 -2.91 -6.18 1.50
N PHE A 53 -3.49 -6.27 0.31
CA PHE A 53 -4.46 -7.31 -0.04
C PHE A 53 -3.74 -8.45 -0.74
N PRO A 54 -3.69 -9.66 -0.15
CA PRO A 54 -3.03 -10.81 -0.74
C PRO A 54 -3.67 -11.21 -2.08
N GLY A 55 -2.86 -11.74 -3.01
CA GLY A 55 -3.32 -12.09 -4.36
C GLY A 55 -4.52 -13.02 -4.38
N ALA A 56 -4.51 -14.09 -3.59
CA ALA A 56 -5.65 -15.01 -3.49
C ALA A 56 -6.93 -14.32 -3.00
N TRP A 57 -6.80 -13.40 -2.03
CA TRP A 57 -7.92 -12.61 -1.55
C TRP A 57 -8.44 -11.64 -2.63
N CYS A 58 -7.54 -11.02 -3.38
CA CYS A 58 -7.91 -10.16 -4.52
C CYS A 58 -8.72 -10.92 -5.57
N GLU A 59 -8.27 -12.10 -5.95
CA GLU A 59 -8.97 -12.97 -6.89
C GLU A 59 -10.39 -13.32 -6.40
N GLU A 60 -10.53 -13.72 -5.14
CA GLU A 60 -11.82 -14.06 -4.52
C GLU A 60 -12.77 -12.86 -4.41
N ASN A 61 -12.25 -11.64 -4.30
CA ASN A 61 -13.03 -10.43 -4.10
C ASN A 61 -13.14 -9.53 -5.34
N GLY A 62 -12.78 -10.04 -6.51
CA GLY A 62 -12.95 -9.34 -7.78
C GLY A 62 -12.05 -8.11 -7.94
N VAL A 63 -10.89 -8.09 -7.29
CA VAL A 63 -9.90 -7.04 -7.46
C VAL A 63 -9.08 -7.32 -8.71
N GLU A 64 -9.12 -6.39 -9.65
CA GLU A 64 -8.37 -6.49 -10.90
C GLU A 64 -6.86 -6.56 -10.66
N ARG A 65 -6.18 -7.32 -11.50
CA ARG A 65 -4.73 -7.52 -11.40
C ARG A 65 -3.94 -6.20 -11.43
N VAL A 66 -4.43 -5.23 -12.19
CA VAL A 66 -3.81 -3.88 -12.25
C VAL A 66 -3.78 -3.20 -10.89
N LEU A 67 -4.79 -3.38 -10.06
CA LEU A 67 -4.83 -2.87 -8.69
C LEU A 67 -4.01 -3.74 -7.74
N GLU A 68 -4.14 -5.05 -7.85
CA GLU A 68 -3.38 -6.01 -7.03
C GLU A 68 -1.86 -5.80 -7.14
N GLU A 69 -1.36 -5.59 -8.35
CA GLU A 69 0.08 -5.40 -8.63
C GLU A 69 0.55 -3.96 -8.55
N SER A 70 -0.36 -3.01 -8.34
CA SER A 70 -0.03 -1.58 -8.26
C SER A 70 0.74 -1.24 -6.98
N VAL A 71 1.46 -0.10 -7.01
CA VAL A 71 2.11 0.42 -5.81
C VAL A 71 1.11 0.76 -4.70
N LEU A 72 -0.16 0.97 -5.05
CA LEU A 72 -1.24 1.22 -4.09
C LEU A 72 -1.52 0.02 -3.18
N ASN A 73 -1.18 -1.19 -3.62
CA ASN A 73 -1.34 -2.43 -2.84
C ASN A 73 -0.05 -2.87 -2.14
N LEU A 74 1.01 -2.08 -2.19
CA LEU A 74 2.30 -2.42 -1.61
C LEU A 74 2.66 -1.49 -0.45
N THR A 75 3.34 -2.04 0.55
CA THR A 75 3.79 -1.26 1.70
C THR A 75 5.01 -1.90 2.36
N PRO A 76 5.89 -1.12 3.01
CA PRO A 76 7.03 -1.68 3.72
C PRO A 76 6.59 -2.45 4.96
N MET A 77 7.19 -3.60 5.18
CA MET A 77 7.02 -4.42 6.38
C MET A 77 8.34 -5.06 6.77
N ALA A 78 8.60 -5.15 8.08
CA ALA A 78 9.64 -6.02 8.61
C ALA A 78 9.34 -7.48 8.26
N ARG A 79 10.39 -8.30 8.08
CA ARG A 79 10.22 -9.72 7.74
C ARG A 79 9.32 -10.47 8.73
N ARG A 80 9.49 -10.23 10.03
CA ARG A 80 8.65 -10.87 11.05
C ARG A 80 7.18 -10.45 10.98
N THR A 81 6.93 -9.20 10.63
CA THR A 81 5.57 -8.68 10.42
C THR A 81 4.92 -9.34 9.22
N GLU A 82 5.63 -9.47 8.12
CA GLU A 82 5.16 -10.16 6.92
C GLU A 82 4.81 -11.63 7.21
N VAL A 83 5.65 -12.33 7.95
CA VAL A 83 5.38 -13.73 8.35
C VAL A 83 4.12 -13.84 9.21
N VAL A 84 3.91 -12.93 10.17
CA VAL A 84 2.69 -12.89 11.00
C VAL A 84 1.46 -12.55 10.17
N ARG A 85 1.59 -11.62 9.24
CA ARG A 85 0.52 -11.25 8.31
C ARG A 85 0.04 -12.45 7.52
N ALA A 86 0.95 -13.21 6.92
CA ALA A 86 0.65 -14.33 6.04
C ALA A 86 -0.38 -14.00 4.93
N GLY A 87 -0.77 -14.95 4.12
CA GLY A 87 -1.66 -14.74 2.97
C GLY A 87 -3.16 -14.80 3.31
N THR A 88 -3.60 -14.19 4.41
CA THR A 88 -5.02 -14.21 4.82
C THR A 88 -5.71 -12.86 4.62
N SER A 89 -7.05 -12.82 4.85
CA SER A 89 -7.82 -11.59 4.71
C SER A 89 -7.32 -10.48 5.65
N PRO A 90 -7.47 -9.20 5.27
CA PRO A 90 -7.06 -8.08 6.12
C PRO A 90 -7.62 -8.14 7.54
N ALA A 91 -8.91 -8.42 7.70
CA ALA A 91 -9.52 -8.52 9.03
C ALA A 91 -8.82 -9.57 9.91
N ARG A 92 -8.45 -10.71 9.34
CA ARG A 92 -7.75 -11.78 10.09
C ARG A 92 -6.31 -11.43 10.41
N TYR A 93 -5.54 -10.94 9.43
CA TYR A 93 -4.14 -10.65 9.72
C TYR A 93 -3.98 -9.41 10.60
N LEU A 94 -4.85 -8.40 10.50
CA LEU A 94 -4.81 -7.24 11.39
C LEU A 94 -5.06 -7.65 12.85
N ALA A 95 -6.02 -8.54 13.11
CA ALA A 95 -6.26 -9.07 14.43
C ALA A 95 -5.02 -9.82 14.99
N ARG A 96 -4.36 -10.62 14.15
CA ARG A 96 -3.13 -11.32 14.55
C ARG A 96 -1.97 -10.37 14.84
N LEU A 97 -1.78 -9.37 13.97
CA LEU A 97 -0.71 -8.37 14.15
C LEU A 97 -0.91 -7.57 15.44
N MET A 98 -2.13 -7.10 15.66
CA MET A 98 -2.45 -6.40 16.90
C MET A 98 -2.23 -7.27 18.14
N GLY A 99 -2.64 -8.54 18.10
CA GLY A 99 -2.40 -9.50 19.19
C GLY A 99 -0.93 -9.83 19.42
N LYS A 100 -0.07 -9.62 18.44
CA LYS A 100 1.40 -9.79 18.54
C LYS A 100 2.14 -8.48 18.82
N SER A 101 1.44 -7.37 18.83
CA SER A 101 1.97 -6.05 19.19
C SER A 101 1.69 -5.76 20.66
N LEU A 102 2.37 -4.74 21.21
CA LEU A 102 2.07 -4.21 22.54
C LEU A 102 1.17 -2.97 22.48
N MET A 103 0.56 -2.73 21.33
CA MET A 103 -0.26 -1.56 21.06
C MET A 103 -1.74 -1.84 21.34
N ASP A 104 -2.45 -0.83 21.84
CA ASP A 104 -3.92 -0.81 21.82
C ASP A 104 -4.45 -0.50 20.40
N GLN A 105 -5.76 -0.59 20.22
CA GLN A 105 -6.39 -0.35 18.91
C GLN A 105 -6.11 1.06 18.36
N THR A 106 -6.11 2.06 19.20
CA THR A 106 -5.87 3.45 18.81
C THR A 106 -4.42 3.64 18.33
N GLN A 107 -3.45 3.10 19.06
CA GLN A 107 -2.05 3.13 18.69
C GLN A 107 -1.79 2.35 17.41
N PHE A 108 -2.39 1.18 17.28
CA PHE A 108 -2.27 0.33 16.10
C PHE A 108 -2.82 1.03 14.84
N ASN A 109 -4.00 1.65 14.94
CA ASN A 109 -4.57 2.41 13.84
C ASN A 109 -3.70 3.61 13.45
N LYS A 110 -3.06 4.29 14.40
CA LYS A 110 -2.10 5.36 14.10
C LYS A 110 -0.89 4.84 13.33
N VAL A 111 -0.37 3.69 13.70
CA VAL A 111 0.75 3.04 12.98
C VAL A 111 0.33 2.68 11.56
N LEU A 112 -0.84 2.06 11.36
CA LEU A 112 -1.38 1.77 10.02
C LEU A 112 -1.50 3.04 9.17
N ALA A 113 -2.02 4.12 9.74
CA ALA A 113 -2.20 5.38 9.04
C ALA A 113 -0.88 6.02 8.56
N THR A 114 0.27 5.69 9.19
CA THR A 114 1.58 6.17 8.71
C THR A 114 1.94 5.64 7.32
N HIS A 115 1.25 4.62 6.83
CA HIS A 115 1.41 4.08 5.48
C HIS A 115 0.49 4.75 4.44
N LEU A 116 -0.10 5.90 4.76
CA LEU A 116 -1.05 6.61 3.92
C LEU A 116 -2.23 5.72 3.49
N LEU A 117 -2.86 5.10 4.45
CA LEU A 117 -4.07 4.30 4.27
C LEU A 117 -5.08 4.59 5.39
N ASP A 118 -6.34 4.32 5.11
CA ASP A 118 -7.40 4.37 6.11
C ASP A 118 -7.54 2.99 6.77
N PRO A 119 -7.24 2.87 8.09
CA PRO A 119 -7.36 1.61 8.81
C PRO A 119 -8.78 1.02 8.82
N GLU A 120 -9.81 1.84 8.81
CA GLU A 120 -11.20 1.39 8.82
C GLU A 120 -11.57 0.74 7.48
N LEU A 121 -11.17 1.33 6.35
CA LEU A 121 -11.39 0.77 5.02
C LEU A 121 -10.64 -0.55 4.85
N LEU A 122 -9.42 -0.65 5.36
CA LEU A 122 -8.64 -1.87 5.32
C LEU A 122 -9.31 -2.97 6.17
N GLN A 123 -9.73 -2.65 7.38
CA GLN A 123 -10.37 -3.61 8.28
C GLN A 123 -11.73 -4.08 7.77
N ALA A 124 -12.49 -3.19 7.12
CA ALA A 124 -13.78 -3.51 6.50
C ALA A 124 -13.64 -4.41 5.27
N GLY A 125 -12.44 -4.53 4.69
CA GLY A 125 -12.22 -5.31 3.48
C GLY A 125 -12.94 -4.72 2.26
N GLU A 126 -12.97 -3.39 2.15
CA GLU A 126 -13.56 -2.66 1.02
C GLU A 126 -12.45 -2.18 0.06
N PRO A 127 -11.98 -3.05 -0.86
CA PRO A 127 -10.76 -2.80 -1.63
C PRO A 127 -10.88 -1.58 -2.55
N PHE A 128 -12.01 -1.39 -3.22
CA PHE A 128 -12.15 -0.28 -4.17
C PHE A 128 -12.14 1.08 -3.49
N LYS A 129 -12.82 1.22 -2.37
CA LYS A 129 -12.76 2.43 -1.55
C LYS A 129 -11.38 2.66 -0.96
N PHE A 130 -10.72 1.59 -0.52
CA PHE A 130 -9.35 1.63 -0.02
C PHE A 130 -8.37 2.13 -1.08
N PHE A 131 -8.41 1.59 -2.29
CA PHE A 131 -7.53 2.02 -3.38
C PHE A 131 -7.80 3.45 -3.81
N ALA A 132 -9.07 3.87 -3.89
CA ALA A 132 -9.43 5.25 -4.22
C ALA A 132 -8.88 6.24 -3.17
N ASP A 133 -9.09 5.97 -1.89
CA ASP A 133 -8.57 6.79 -0.79
C ASP A 133 -7.03 6.84 -0.80
N ARG A 134 -6.38 5.70 -0.94
CA ARG A 134 -4.92 5.64 -0.93
C ARG A 134 -4.31 6.31 -2.16
N ARG A 135 -4.95 6.21 -3.32
CA ARG A 135 -4.56 6.94 -4.53
C ARG A 135 -4.52 8.44 -4.28
N GLU A 136 -5.58 9.02 -3.74
CA GLU A 136 -5.65 10.45 -3.42
C GLU A 136 -4.51 10.88 -2.49
N ARG A 137 -4.25 10.08 -1.45
CA ARG A 137 -3.14 10.33 -0.52
C ARG A 137 -1.77 10.25 -1.20
N PHE A 138 -1.58 9.31 -2.11
CA PHE A 138 -0.33 9.18 -2.86
C PHE A 138 -0.14 10.31 -3.87
N VAL A 139 -1.19 10.71 -4.57
CA VAL A 139 -1.17 11.88 -5.47
C VAL A 139 -0.72 13.12 -4.68
N LYS A 140 -1.36 13.38 -3.55
CA LYS A 140 -0.99 14.51 -2.68
C LYS A 140 0.47 14.43 -2.20
N MET A 141 0.93 13.26 -1.79
CA MET A 141 2.31 13.03 -1.38
C MET A 141 3.30 13.35 -2.51
N VAL A 142 3.00 12.92 -3.72
CA VAL A 142 3.83 13.16 -4.90
C VAL A 142 3.84 14.63 -5.27
N GLU A 143 2.68 15.30 -5.26
CA GLU A 143 2.56 16.74 -5.51
C GLU A 143 3.38 17.57 -4.53
N GLU A 144 3.28 17.25 -3.24
CA GLU A 144 4.07 17.91 -2.21
C GLU A 144 5.58 17.68 -2.41
N ALA A 145 5.99 16.47 -2.79
CA ALA A 145 7.40 16.15 -3.04
C ALA A 145 7.96 16.85 -4.29
N MET A 146 7.15 16.98 -5.34
CA MET A 146 7.55 17.61 -6.60
C MET A 146 7.38 19.13 -6.60
N GLY A 147 6.51 19.66 -5.76
CA GLY A 147 6.07 21.06 -5.84
C GLY A 147 5.26 21.37 -7.12
N LYS A 148 4.60 20.37 -7.70
CA LYS A 148 3.82 20.46 -8.93
C LYS A 148 2.62 19.54 -8.88
N GLU A 149 1.55 19.93 -9.55
CA GLU A 149 0.36 19.09 -9.71
C GLU A 149 0.65 17.83 -10.54
N VAL A 150 -0.04 16.77 -10.20
CA VAL A 150 -0.06 15.50 -10.94
C VAL A 150 -1.03 15.61 -12.10
N ILE A 151 -0.68 15.01 -13.24
CA ILE A 151 -1.58 14.89 -14.38
C ILE A 151 -2.56 13.75 -14.13
N HIS A 152 -3.85 14.08 -14.03
CA HIS A 152 -4.93 13.11 -13.86
C HIS A 152 -5.31 12.51 -15.21
N ASP A 153 -4.75 11.35 -15.50
CA ASP A 153 -4.93 10.59 -16.76
C ASP A 153 -5.56 9.22 -16.55
N VAL A 154 -6.24 9.02 -15.42
CA VAL A 154 -6.92 7.77 -15.05
C VAL A 154 -8.38 8.05 -14.74
N ASP A 155 -9.30 7.33 -15.38
CA ASP A 155 -10.71 7.29 -15.00
C ASP A 155 -10.99 6.12 -14.07
N GLU A 156 -11.83 6.31 -13.05
CA GLU A 156 -12.22 5.23 -12.13
C GLU A 156 -12.95 4.09 -12.84
N SER A 157 -13.67 4.38 -13.92
CA SER A 157 -14.31 3.37 -14.75
C SER A 157 -13.32 2.40 -15.37
N ASP A 158 -12.12 2.88 -15.67
CA ASP A 158 -11.03 2.08 -16.25
C ASP A 158 -10.49 1.04 -15.26
N LEU A 159 -10.66 1.26 -13.96
CA LEU A 159 -10.17 0.40 -12.89
C LEU A 159 -11.17 -0.68 -12.45
N ARG A 160 -12.41 -0.62 -12.92
CA ARG A 160 -13.50 -1.50 -12.49
C ARG A 160 -13.99 -2.50 -13.53
N GLY A 161 -13.21 -2.80 -14.55
CA GLY A 161 -13.56 -3.90 -15.47
C GLY A 161 -14.01 -3.49 -16.86
N GLY A 162 -13.44 -2.46 -17.41
CA GLY A 162 -13.48 -2.14 -18.85
C GLY A 162 -12.12 -2.22 -19.51
N PHE A 163 -11.16 -2.81 -18.86
CA PHE A 163 -9.75 -2.64 -19.17
C PHE A 163 -9.23 -3.70 -20.14
N GLU A 164 -8.62 -3.28 -21.22
CA GLU A 164 -7.89 -4.16 -22.14
C GLU A 164 -6.53 -4.63 -21.57
N GLY A 165 -6.41 -4.75 -20.25
CA GLY A 165 -5.26 -5.30 -19.55
C GLY A 165 -4.24 -4.26 -19.05
N PRO A 166 -3.24 -4.71 -18.25
CA PRO A 166 -2.26 -3.84 -17.60
C PRO A 166 -1.37 -3.05 -18.55
N ASP A 167 -1.32 -3.45 -19.83
CA ASP A 167 -0.51 -2.79 -20.85
C ASP A 167 -1.03 -1.41 -21.27
N ALA A 168 -2.28 -1.08 -20.98
CA ALA A 168 -2.85 0.21 -21.29
C ALA A 168 -2.19 1.37 -20.53
N PHE A 169 -1.57 1.09 -19.37
CA PHE A 169 -0.81 2.08 -18.59
C PHE A 169 0.69 2.13 -18.93
N LEU A 170 1.15 1.28 -19.83
CA LEU A 170 2.56 1.20 -20.21
C LEU A 170 2.91 2.04 -21.45
N LYS A 171 1.96 2.77 -22.00
CA LYS A 171 2.16 3.60 -23.20
C LYS A 171 2.56 5.03 -22.85
#